data_106426d73618324edc1e0fd5d3f09e8b
#
_entry.id   106426d73618324edc1e0fd5d3f09e8b
#
_cell.length_a   1.000
_cell.length_b   1.000
_cell.length_c   1.000
_cell.angle_alpha   90.00
_cell.angle_beta   90.00
_cell.angle_gamma   90.00
#
_symmetry.space_group_name_H-M   'P 1'
#
loop_
_entity.id
_entity.type
_entity.pdbx_description
1 polymer ?
#
loop_
_entity_poly.entity_id
_entity_poly.type
_entity_poly.pdbx_seq_one_letter_code
_entity_poly.pdbx_strand_id
1 'polypeptide(L)'
;VNEHEGPNPVNLVATVRAVLPSLTPAAQAVARLILDDPAMVAGSTITEFSAASGTSEATIVRTARALGFAGYSQLRFALAAAVARAKPERLVPGDLGPDDPLTDVIAKVTRAESEALADTAAQLSPERLAAIVEAIASARRIDAYGVGASGLVAVDMAQKLMRIGLPGHSFTDAHLALTSAALVRAGDVAVGVSCTGETPDVLGPMRVASAAGATTVAITNNPRSSLAELADHVLVSAGRETAFRPGALASRISQLLIVDCIFVGVAQRTFDTSDSALRATRAALNGYIEDSRRRTKTG
;
A
#
# COMPACT_ATOMS: atom_id res chain seq x y z
N VAL A 1 13.44 1.25 28.01
CA VAL A 1 14.21 0.26 27.25
C VAL A 1 13.23 -0.35 26.28
N ASN A 2 13.17 0.20 25.04
CA ASN A 2 12.34 -0.36 23.97
C ASN A 2 13.05 -1.62 23.46
N GLU A 3 12.51 -2.78 23.76
CA GLU A 3 12.82 -4.01 23.08
C GLU A 3 12.33 -3.85 21.63
N HIS A 4 13.27 -3.82 20.68
CA HIS A 4 12.98 -3.93 19.27
C HIS A 4 12.37 -5.32 19.02
N GLU A 5 11.05 -5.43 19.01
CA GLU A 5 10.38 -6.58 18.41
C GLU A 5 10.81 -6.64 16.95
N GLY A 6 11.52 -7.69 16.59
CA GLY A 6 11.90 -7.96 15.20
C GLY A 6 10.64 -8.12 14.33
N PRO A 7 10.74 -7.93 13.00
CA PRO A 7 9.59 -8.00 12.11
C PRO A 7 8.82 -9.31 12.32
N ASN A 8 7.50 -9.21 12.44
CA ASN A 8 6.61 -10.33 12.64
C ASN A 8 6.81 -11.36 11.52
N PRO A 9 7.12 -12.64 11.83
CA PRO A 9 7.37 -13.66 10.81
C PRO A 9 6.21 -13.91 9.84
N VAL A 10 4.99 -13.46 10.18
CA VAL A 10 3.81 -13.53 9.30
C VAL A 10 3.96 -12.63 8.07
N ASN A 11 4.82 -11.60 8.11
CA ASN A 11 4.93 -10.55 7.09
C ASN A 11 6.25 -10.57 6.32
N LEU A 12 7.11 -11.57 6.52
CA LEU A 12 8.48 -11.51 6.03
C LEU A 12 8.58 -11.35 4.50
N VAL A 13 7.81 -12.13 3.74
CA VAL A 13 7.82 -12.05 2.26
C VAL A 13 7.35 -10.68 1.79
N ALA A 14 6.32 -10.13 2.43
CA ALA A 14 5.83 -8.78 2.15
C ALA A 14 6.88 -7.71 2.48
N THR A 15 7.56 -7.83 3.61
CA THR A 15 8.65 -6.93 4.00
C THR A 15 9.79 -6.95 3.00
N VAL A 16 10.21 -8.15 2.56
CA VAL A 16 11.28 -8.28 1.55
C VAL A 16 10.87 -7.61 0.23
N ARG A 17 9.63 -7.80 -0.23
CA ARG A 17 9.11 -7.16 -1.45
C ARG A 17 9.09 -5.63 -1.32
N ALA A 18 8.64 -5.11 -0.21
CA ALA A 18 8.55 -3.67 0.01
C ALA A 18 9.92 -2.97 0.02
N VAL A 19 10.94 -3.63 0.60
CA VAL A 19 12.29 -3.05 0.74
C VAL A 19 13.15 -3.28 -0.51
N LEU A 20 12.83 -4.29 -1.34
CA LEU A 20 13.62 -4.71 -2.51
C LEU A 20 14.06 -3.55 -3.42
N PRO A 21 13.20 -2.58 -3.81
CA PRO A 21 13.61 -1.50 -4.71
C PRO A 21 14.65 -0.54 -4.11
N SER A 22 14.72 -0.44 -2.79
CA SER A 22 15.65 0.45 -2.07
C SER A 22 17.00 -0.20 -1.75
N LEU A 23 17.17 -1.50 -2.05
CA LEU A 23 18.40 -2.23 -1.76
C LEU A 23 19.47 -2.00 -2.84
N THR A 24 20.74 -2.14 -2.45
CA THR A 24 21.86 -2.17 -3.42
C THR A 24 21.74 -3.39 -4.34
N PRO A 25 22.33 -3.38 -5.56
CA PRO A 25 22.23 -4.51 -6.50
C PRO A 25 22.59 -5.87 -5.89
N ALA A 26 23.64 -5.94 -5.07
CA ALA A 26 24.03 -7.18 -4.38
C ALA A 26 22.99 -7.61 -3.32
N ALA A 27 22.41 -6.68 -2.58
CA ALA A 27 21.37 -6.96 -1.61
C ALA A 27 20.04 -7.35 -2.30
N GLN A 28 19.76 -6.79 -3.49
CA GLN A 28 18.62 -7.20 -4.31
C GLN A 28 18.75 -8.66 -4.78
N ALA A 29 19.95 -9.14 -5.14
CA ALA A 29 20.16 -10.53 -5.50
C ALA A 29 19.82 -11.47 -4.33
N VAL A 30 20.24 -11.13 -3.11
CA VAL A 30 19.88 -11.86 -1.88
C VAL A 30 18.37 -11.83 -1.65
N ALA A 31 17.74 -10.65 -1.74
CA ALA A 31 16.31 -10.48 -1.52
C ALA A 31 15.46 -11.22 -2.58
N ARG A 32 15.86 -11.22 -3.85
CA ARG A 32 15.18 -11.98 -4.91
C ARG A 32 15.21 -13.47 -4.62
N LEU A 33 16.35 -14.02 -4.25
CA LEU A 33 16.45 -15.46 -3.94
C LEU A 33 15.59 -15.85 -2.72
N ILE A 34 15.44 -14.96 -1.73
CA ILE A 34 14.51 -15.15 -0.61
C ILE A 34 13.06 -15.21 -1.13
N LEU A 35 12.70 -14.39 -2.11
CA LEU A 35 11.35 -14.34 -2.67
C LEU A 35 11.06 -15.53 -3.60
N ASP A 36 12.07 -15.96 -4.37
CA ASP A 36 11.94 -17.02 -5.38
C ASP A 36 11.91 -18.42 -4.75
N ASP A 37 12.74 -18.66 -3.73
CA ASP A 37 12.76 -19.93 -2.99
C ASP A 37 13.02 -19.74 -1.49
N PRO A 38 12.01 -19.28 -0.74
CA PRO A 38 12.14 -19.09 0.71
C PRO A 38 12.41 -20.41 1.46
N ALA A 39 11.97 -21.54 0.92
CA ALA A 39 12.18 -22.85 1.54
C ALA A 39 13.65 -23.27 1.47
N MET A 40 14.28 -23.11 0.32
CA MET A 40 15.71 -23.34 0.15
C MET A 40 16.53 -22.45 1.08
N VAL A 41 16.23 -21.14 1.13
CA VAL A 41 16.96 -20.20 2.00
C VAL A 41 16.76 -20.54 3.49
N ALA A 42 15.58 -20.96 3.90
CA ALA A 42 15.29 -21.42 5.26
C ALA A 42 16.09 -22.67 5.66
N GLY A 43 16.37 -23.57 4.70
CA GLY A 43 17.15 -24.77 4.89
C GLY A 43 18.66 -24.59 4.79
N SER A 44 19.14 -23.47 4.22
CA SER A 44 20.56 -23.28 3.88
C SER A 44 21.38 -22.72 5.05
N THR A 45 22.66 -23.06 5.06
CA THR A 45 23.68 -22.33 5.82
C THR A 45 23.98 -20.98 5.16
N ILE A 46 24.63 -20.06 5.86
CA ILE A 46 25.01 -18.76 5.29
C ILE A 46 25.97 -18.93 4.10
N THR A 47 26.83 -19.93 4.13
CA THR A 47 27.81 -20.23 3.08
C THR A 47 27.10 -20.76 1.82
N GLU A 48 26.15 -21.67 1.98
CA GLU A 48 25.33 -22.18 0.87
C GLU A 48 24.49 -21.07 0.25
N PHE A 49 23.87 -20.21 1.07
CA PHE A 49 23.12 -19.08 0.59
C PHE A 49 23.99 -18.03 -0.11
N SER A 50 25.22 -17.81 0.37
CA SER A 50 26.22 -16.97 -0.27
C SER A 50 26.56 -17.48 -1.68
N ALA A 51 26.81 -18.78 -1.81
CA ALA A 51 27.06 -19.41 -3.10
C ALA A 51 25.87 -19.31 -4.05
N ALA A 52 24.66 -19.59 -3.56
CA ALA A 52 23.42 -19.55 -4.36
C ALA A 52 23.06 -18.13 -4.81
N SER A 53 23.27 -17.11 -3.97
CA SER A 53 22.95 -15.72 -4.29
C SER A 53 24.06 -15.02 -5.10
N GLY A 54 25.23 -15.63 -5.27
CA GLY A 54 26.39 -15.01 -5.90
C GLY A 54 26.94 -13.80 -5.13
N THR A 55 26.69 -13.72 -3.81
CA THR A 55 27.09 -12.60 -2.98
C THR A 55 27.90 -13.06 -1.77
N SER A 56 28.57 -12.12 -1.07
CA SER A 56 29.32 -12.46 0.13
C SER A 56 28.42 -12.66 1.35
N GLU A 57 28.86 -13.48 2.31
CA GLU A 57 28.19 -13.66 3.61
C GLU A 57 27.95 -12.33 4.32
N ALA A 58 28.90 -11.39 4.24
CA ALA A 58 28.76 -10.04 4.77
C ALA A 58 27.60 -9.26 4.11
N THR A 59 27.34 -9.49 2.82
CA THR A 59 26.19 -8.91 2.11
C THR A 59 24.88 -9.51 2.61
N ILE A 60 24.83 -10.82 2.84
CA ILE A 60 23.66 -11.50 3.42
C ILE A 60 23.34 -10.94 4.80
N VAL A 61 24.34 -10.80 5.68
CA VAL A 61 24.13 -10.23 7.03
C VAL A 61 23.63 -8.79 6.97
N ARG A 62 24.20 -7.96 6.09
CA ARG A 62 23.74 -6.58 5.89
C ARG A 62 22.30 -6.54 5.35
N THR A 63 21.98 -7.43 4.40
CA THR A 63 20.61 -7.53 3.87
C THR A 63 19.63 -7.99 4.95
N ALA A 64 19.98 -8.98 5.77
CA ALA A 64 19.16 -9.40 6.91
C ALA A 64 18.87 -8.23 7.87
N ARG A 65 19.90 -7.42 8.17
CA ARG A 65 19.73 -6.21 9.00
C ARG A 65 18.88 -5.13 8.33
N ALA A 66 19.04 -4.96 7.03
CA ALA A 66 18.20 -4.04 6.25
C ALA A 66 16.72 -4.47 6.23
N LEU A 67 16.46 -5.77 6.37
CA LEU A 67 15.12 -6.34 6.52
C LEU A 67 14.60 -6.32 7.96
N GLY A 68 15.36 -5.78 8.93
CA GLY A 68 14.96 -5.64 10.33
C GLY A 68 15.35 -6.81 11.25
N PHE A 69 16.19 -7.75 10.79
CA PHE A 69 16.67 -8.87 11.59
C PHE A 69 18.07 -8.58 12.18
N ALA A 70 18.39 -9.14 13.34
CA ALA A 70 19.72 -8.98 13.94
C ALA A 70 20.83 -9.61 13.08
N GLY A 71 20.49 -10.62 12.28
CA GLY A 71 21.40 -11.31 11.36
C GLY A 71 20.74 -12.47 10.62
N TYR A 72 21.55 -13.24 9.86
CA TYR A 72 21.05 -14.31 9.01
C TYR A 72 20.31 -15.41 9.79
N SER A 73 20.79 -15.81 10.97
CA SER A 73 20.13 -16.84 11.78
C SER A 73 18.69 -16.48 12.12
N GLN A 74 18.44 -15.24 12.52
CA GLN A 74 17.08 -14.78 12.83
C GLN A 74 16.22 -14.71 11.58
N LEU A 75 16.75 -14.21 10.46
CA LEU A 75 16.08 -14.22 9.17
C LEU A 75 15.70 -15.65 8.73
N ARG A 76 16.62 -16.59 8.86
CA ARG A 76 16.39 -18.00 8.52
C ARG A 76 15.27 -18.62 9.33
N PHE A 77 15.25 -18.42 10.66
CA PHE A 77 14.15 -18.88 11.51
C PHE A 77 12.80 -18.28 11.12
N ALA A 78 12.77 -16.98 10.82
CA ALA A 78 11.56 -16.32 10.37
C ALA A 78 11.07 -16.87 9.03
N LEU A 79 11.98 -17.16 8.09
CA LEU A 79 11.66 -17.83 6.81
C LEU A 79 11.11 -19.23 7.02
N ALA A 80 11.72 -20.04 7.87
CA ALA A 80 11.24 -21.39 8.17
C ALA A 80 9.80 -21.36 8.75
N ALA A 81 9.52 -20.42 9.64
CA ALA A 81 8.19 -20.23 10.20
C ALA A 81 7.17 -19.76 9.14
N ALA A 82 7.58 -18.90 8.20
CA ALA A 82 6.73 -18.45 7.09
C ALA A 82 6.42 -19.60 6.12
N VAL A 83 7.42 -20.39 5.75
CA VAL A 83 7.26 -21.56 4.87
C VAL A 83 6.35 -22.62 5.49
N ALA A 84 6.49 -22.90 6.81
CA ALA A 84 5.66 -23.86 7.51
C ALA A 84 4.17 -23.47 7.58
N ARG A 85 3.85 -22.18 7.47
CA ARG A 85 2.48 -21.65 7.46
C ARG A 85 1.86 -21.54 6.07
N ALA A 86 2.68 -21.57 5.03
CA ALA A 86 2.20 -21.52 3.64
C ALA A 86 1.42 -22.80 3.32
N LYS A 87 0.13 -22.68 3.01
CA LYS A 87 -0.64 -23.81 2.47
C LYS A 87 -0.13 -24.14 1.06
N PRO A 88 -0.06 -25.43 0.67
CA PRO A 88 0.29 -25.78 -0.70
C PRO A 88 -0.86 -25.40 -1.64
N GLU A 89 -0.80 -24.24 -2.25
CA GLU A 89 -1.63 -23.91 -3.41
C GLU A 89 -0.99 -24.45 -4.67
N ARG A 90 -1.82 -24.90 -5.60
CA ARG A 90 -1.42 -25.43 -6.90
C ARG A 90 -0.70 -24.31 -7.66
N LEU A 91 0.62 -24.33 -7.60
CA LEU A 91 1.48 -23.32 -8.22
C LEU A 91 1.34 -23.41 -9.75
N VAL A 92 0.77 -22.35 -10.35
CA VAL A 92 1.05 -22.04 -11.75
C VAL A 92 2.34 -21.21 -11.72
N PRO A 93 3.49 -21.75 -12.10
CA PRO A 93 4.77 -21.07 -11.93
C PRO A 93 4.92 -19.88 -12.88
N GLY A 94 5.62 -18.84 -12.43
CA GLY A 94 6.14 -17.78 -13.28
C GLY A 94 5.29 -16.52 -13.36
N ASP A 95 5.94 -15.44 -13.80
CA ASP A 95 5.29 -14.19 -14.20
C ASP A 95 4.52 -14.38 -15.51
N LEU A 96 3.65 -13.39 -15.83
CA LEU A 96 2.95 -13.34 -17.11
C LEU A 96 3.95 -13.36 -18.27
N GLY A 97 3.75 -14.28 -19.22
CA GLY A 97 4.50 -14.38 -20.46
C GLY A 97 3.67 -13.88 -21.66
N PRO A 98 4.35 -13.54 -22.78
CA PRO A 98 3.66 -13.06 -23.99
C PRO A 98 2.78 -14.14 -24.65
N ASP A 99 3.08 -15.42 -24.44
CA ASP A 99 2.39 -16.56 -25.05
C ASP A 99 1.45 -17.28 -24.07
N ASP A 100 1.21 -16.71 -22.88
CA ASP A 100 0.30 -17.32 -21.89
C ASP A 100 -1.12 -17.40 -22.45
N PRO A 101 -1.79 -18.55 -22.38
CA PRO A 101 -3.21 -18.64 -22.68
C PRO A 101 -4.03 -17.81 -21.66
N LEU A 102 -5.16 -17.27 -22.07
CA LEU A 102 -5.98 -16.38 -21.19
C LEU A 102 -6.41 -17.07 -19.88
N THR A 103 -6.57 -18.38 -19.87
CA THR A 103 -6.79 -19.15 -18.63
C THR A 103 -5.69 -18.98 -17.61
N ASP A 104 -4.43 -19.01 -18.08
CA ASP A 104 -3.25 -18.85 -17.23
C ASP A 104 -3.07 -17.37 -16.83
N VAL A 105 -3.36 -16.45 -17.75
CA VAL A 105 -3.39 -15.00 -17.44
C VAL A 105 -4.36 -14.72 -16.30
N ILE A 106 -5.60 -15.24 -16.36
CA ILE A 106 -6.60 -15.07 -15.29
C ILE A 106 -6.06 -15.63 -13.97
N ALA A 107 -5.55 -16.86 -13.97
CA ALA A 107 -5.03 -17.50 -12.77
C ALA A 107 -3.84 -16.75 -12.17
N LYS A 108 -2.88 -16.34 -13.00
CA LYS A 108 -1.67 -15.61 -12.57
C LYS A 108 -2.01 -14.21 -12.03
N VAL A 109 -2.92 -13.48 -12.69
CA VAL A 109 -3.37 -12.16 -12.22
C VAL A 109 -4.09 -12.29 -10.89
N THR A 110 -5.10 -13.18 -10.81
CA THR A 110 -5.87 -13.39 -9.57
C THR A 110 -4.97 -13.75 -8.40
N ARG A 111 -4.02 -14.68 -8.61
CA ARG A 111 -3.08 -15.07 -7.57
C ARG A 111 -2.22 -13.91 -7.09
N ALA A 112 -1.61 -13.18 -8.01
CA ALA A 112 -0.71 -12.09 -7.65
C ALA A 112 -1.45 -10.93 -6.92
N GLU A 113 -2.70 -10.65 -7.28
CA GLU A 113 -3.50 -9.66 -6.59
C GLU A 113 -3.95 -10.15 -5.22
N SER A 114 -4.34 -11.44 -5.10
CA SER A 114 -4.68 -12.05 -3.82
C SER A 114 -3.50 -12.06 -2.83
N GLU A 115 -2.31 -12.42 -3.33
CA GLU A 115 -1.06 -12.35 -2.54
C GLU A 115 -0.76 -10.91 -2.10
N ALA A 116 -0.87 -9.94 -3.02
CA ALA A 116 -0.63 -8.54 -2.71
C ALA A 116 -1.60 -7.97 -1.66
N LEU A 117 -2.87 -8.38 -1.72
CA LEU A 117 -3.87 -8.02 -0.70
C LEU A 117 -3.53 -8.64 0.67
N ALA A 118 -3.21 -9.93 0.71
CA ALA A 118 -2.83 -10.63 1.94
C ALA A 118 -1.56 -10.02 2.57
N ASP A 119 -0.54 -9.78 1.75
CA ASP A 119 0.72 -9.17 2.18
C ASP A 119 0.51 -7.73 2.68
N THR A 120 -0.38 -6.97 2.04
CA THR A 120 -0.73 -5.61 2.49
C THR A 120 -1.44 -5.66 3.84
N ALA A 121 -2.49 -6.49 3.96
CA ALA A 121 -3.24 -6.63 5.21
C ALA A 121 -2.32 -7.03 6.38
N ALA A 122 -1.36 -7.91 6.10
CA ALA A 122 -0.40 -8.37 7.09
C ALA A 122 0.60 -7.29 7.54
N GLN A 123 0.84 -6.25 6.75
CA GLN A 123 1.73 -5.12 7.11
C GLN A 123 1.00 -3.95 7.81
N LEU A 124 -0.32 -3.89 7.73
CA LEU A 124 -1.07 -2.83 8.38
C LEU A 124 -1.01 -2.97 9.91
N SER A 125 -0.51 -1.93 10.59
CA SER A 125 -0.58 -1.82 12.05
C SER A 125 -1.95 -1.26 12.43
N PRO A 126 -2.73 -1.97 13.28
CA PRO A 126 -4.00 -1.48 13.79
C PRO A 126 -3.87 -0.15 14.53
N GLU A 127 -2.79 0.03 15.30
CA GLU A 127 -2.53 1.24 16.09
C GLU A 127 -2.28 2.44 15.17
N ARG A 128 -1.48 2.24 14.12
CA ARG A 128 -1.19 3.29 13.14
C ARG A 128 -2.43 3.65 12.32
N LEU A 129 -3.18 2.63 11.92
CA LEU A 129 -4.45 2.83 11.23
C LEU A 129 -5.46 3.59 12.11
N ALA A 130 -5.56 3.26 13.40
CA ALA A 130 -6.42 3.97 14.35
C ALA A 130 -6.04 5.46 14.49
N ALA A 131 -4.76 5.79 14.54
CA ALA A 131 -4.29 7.18 14.59
C ALA A 131 -4.71 7.97 13.33
N ILE A 132 -4.59 7.35 12.14
CA ILE A 132 -5.01 7.94 10.87
C ILE A 132 -6.53 8.12 10.82
N VAL A 133 -7.28 7.11 11.26
CA VAL A 133 -8.75 7.18 11.34
C VAL A 133 -9.20 8.33 12.22
N GLU A 134 -8.59 8.51 13.39
CA GLU A 134 -8.92 9.63 14.31
C GLU A 134 -8.58 10.98 13.69
N ALA A 135 -7.42 11.11 13.05
CA ALA A 135 -7.01 12.33 12.36
C ALA A 135 -8.02 12.71 11.24
N ILE A 136 -8.41 11.73 10.41
CA ILE A 136 -9.37 11.94 9.31
C ILE A 136 -10.78 12.24 9.84
N ALA A 137 -11.24 11.53 10.88
CA ALA A 137 -12.58 11.73 11.47
C ALA A 137 -12.78 13.12 12.06
N SER A 138 -11.70 13.72 12.58
CA SER A 138 -11.70 15.07 13.18
C SER A 138 -11.24 16.17 12.22
N ALA A 139 -10.81 15.82 11.01
CA ALA A 139 -10.27 16.77 10.07
C ALA A 139 -11.32 17.77 9.55
N ARG A 140 -10.93 19.04 9.49
CA ARG A 140 -11.70 20.08 8.81
C ARG A 140 -11.70 19.89 7.29
N ARG A 141 -10.60 19.34 6.75
CA ARG A 141 -10.35 19.12 5.31
C ARG A 141 -9.39 17.94 5.13
N ILE A 142 -9.66 17.13 4.13
CA ILE A 142 -8.81 16.00 3.74
C ILE A 142 -8.48 16.15 2.27
N ASP A 143 -7.19 16.31 1.93
CA ASP A 143 -6.70 16.39 0.56
C ASP A 143 -5.88 15.14 0.22
N ALA A 144 -6.24 14.44 -0.85
CA ALA A 144 -5.51 13.29 -1.36
C ALA A 144 -4.77 13.64 -2.66
N TYR A 145 -3.46 13.43 -2.68
CA TYR A 145 -2.58 13.72 -3.81
C TYR A 145 -2.08 12.42 -4.44
N GLY A 146 -2.28 12.27 -5.74
CA GLY A 146 -1.80 11.11 -6.50
C GLY A 146 -1.90 11.35 -7.99
N VAL A 147 -0.99 10.76 -8.79
CA VAL A 147 -0.99 10.88 -10.25
C VAL A 147 -1.05 9.52 -10.91
N GLY A 148 -1.53 9.44 -12.15
CA GLY A 148 -1.68 8.18 -12.87
C GLY A 148 -2.59 7.20 -12.13
N ALA A 149 -2.11 5.96 -11.95
CA ALA A 149 -2.87 4.92 -11.24
C ALA A 149 -3.10 5.25 -9.76
N SER A 150 -2.12 5.88 -9.09
CA SER A 150 -2.28 6.38 -7.71
C SER A 150 -3.28 7.54 -7.62
N GLY A 151 -3.44 8.30 -8.70
CA GLY A 151 -4.50 9.31 -8.81
C GLY A 151 -5.90 8.71 -8.73
N LEU A 152 -6.13 7.53 -9.33
CA LEU A 152 -7.40 6.82 -9.22
C LEU A 152 -7.69 6.40 -7.76
N VAL A 153 -6.66 6.03 -7.00
CA VAL A 153 -6.79 5.71 -5.56
C VAL A 153 -7.14 6.96 -4.74
N ALA A 154 -6.49 8.09 -5.04
CA ALA A 154 -6.82 9.37 -4.41
C ALA A 154 -8.27 9.80 -4.69
N VAL A 155 -8.75 9.63 -5.93
CA VAL A 155 -10.14 9.90 -6.31
C VAL A 155 -11.10 8.99 -5.57
N ASP A 156 -10.83 7.68 -5.50
CA ASP A 156 -11.66 6.71 -4.77
C ASP A 156 -11.77 7.08 -3.29
N MET A 157 -10.66 7.44 -2.66
CA MET A 157 -10.63 7.91 -1.26
C MET A 157 -11.52 9.13 -1.06
N ALA A 158 -11.38 10.16 -1.89
CA ALA A 158 -12.18 11.38 -1.78
C ALA A 158 -13.68 11.10 -1.97
N GLN A 159 -14.06 10.26 -2.94
CA GLN A 159 -15.45 9.86 -3.16
C GLN A 159 -16.04 9.09 -1.97
N LYS A 160 -15.28 8.17 -1.36
CA LYS A 160 -15.69 7.42 -0.19
C LYS A 160 -15.92 8.32 1.01
N LEU A 161 -14.98 9.24 1.28
CA LEU A 161 -15.10 10.21 2.37
C LEU A 161 -16.30 11.15 2.17
N MET A 162 -16.51 11.64 0.97
CA MET A 162 -17.68 12.47 0.63
C MET A 162 -19.00 11.72 0.91
N ARG A 163 -19.09 10.43 0.64
CA ARG A 163 -20.31 9.63 0.89
C ARG A 163 -20.68 9.52 2.36
N ILE A 164 -19.71 9.63 3.25
CA ILE A 164 -19.93 9.65 4.72
C ILE A 164 -19.94 11.06 5.29
N GLY A 165 -20.04 12.09 4.43
CA GLY A 165 -20.19 13.48 4.84
C GLY A 165 -18.92 14.21 5.21
N LEU A 166 -17.75 13.64 4.91
CA LEU A 166 -16.47 14.28 5.19
C LEU A 166 -15.94 15.09 3.99
N PRO A 167 -15.25 16.21 4.23
CA PRO A 167 -14.74 17.10 3.17
C PRO A 167 -13.45 16.55 2.54
N GLY A 168 -13.57 15.45 1.81
CA GLY A 168 -12.49 14.80 1.07
C GLY A 168 -12.35 15.36 -0.35
N HIS A 169 -11.14 15.73 -0.74
CA HIS A 169 -10.79 16.20 -2.08
C HIS A 169 -9.66 15.38 -2.65
N SER A 170 -9.60 15.26 -3.97
CA SER A 170 -8.51 14.59 -4.68
C SER A 170 -7.89 15.49 -5.73
N PHE A 171 -6.58 15.45 -5.85
CA PHE A 171 -5.82 16.24 -6.80
C PHE A 171 -4.87 15.33 -7.57
N THR A 172 -5.14 15.19 -8.88
CA THR A 172 -4.39 14.34 -9.80
C THR A 172 -3.53 15.14 -10.78
N ASP A 173 -3.57 16.45 -10.66
CA ASP A 173 -2.76 17.43 -11.40
C ASP A 173 -1.83 18.16 -10.42
N ALA A 174 -0.54 18.29 -10.78
CA ALA A 174 0.49 18.84 -9.90
C ALA A 174 0.25 20.32 -9.53
N HIS A 175 -0.27 21.14 -10.46
CA HIS A 175 -0.53 22.56 -10.20
C HIS A 175 -1.70 22.73 -9.22
N LEU A 176 -2.79 21.98 -9.43
CA LEU A 176 -3.94 22.00 -8.54
C LEU A 176 -3.58 21.42 -7.17
N ALA A 177 -2.76 20.37 -7.12
CA ALA A 177 -2.26 19.77 -5.88
C ALA A 177 -1.44 20.78 -5.06
N LEU A 178 -0.50 21.49 -5.69
CA LEU A 178 0.30 22.54 -5.05
C LEU A 178 -0.55 23.72 -4.59
N THR A 179 -1.49 24.17 -5.44
CA THR A 179 -2.43 25.24 -5.09
C THR A 179 -3.27 24.86 -3.87
N SER A 180 -3.77 23.63 -3.83
CA SER A 180 -4.54 23.10 -2.70
C SER A 180 -3.69 23.00 -1.44
N ALA A 181 -2.49 22.42 -1.55
CA ALA A 181 -1.55 22.23 -0.45
C ALA A 181 -1.13 23.56 0.23
N ALA A 182 -1.05 24.64 -0.53
CA ALA A 182 -0.77 25.97 0.00
C ALA A 182 -1.90 26.55 0.88
N LEU A 183 -3.09 25.96 0.85
CA LEU A 183 -4.29 26.41 1.61
C LEU A 183 -4.62 25.48 2.80
N VAL A 184 -3.92 24.36 2.95
CA VAL A 184 -4.08 23.49 4.13
C VAL A 184 -3.41 24.13 5.37
N ARG A 185 -3.79 23.67 6.54
CA ARG A 185 -3.29 24.17 7.82
C ARG A 185 -3.39 23.10 8.91
N ALA A 186 -2.93 23.42 10.10
CA ALA A 186 -3.12 22.55 11.27
C ALA A 186 -4.60 22.16 11.46
N GLY A 187 -4.85 20.88 11.73
CA GLY A 187 -6.20 20.28 11.78
C GLY A 187 -6.74 19.80 10.43
N ASP A 188 -5.98 19.96 9.34
CA ASP A 188 -6.26 19.31 8.06
C ASP A 188 -5.40 18.05 7.90
N VAL A 189 -5.81 17.14 6.99
CA VAL A 189 -5.09 15.92 6.65
C VAL A 189 -4.69 15.95 5.18
N ALA A 190 -3.42 15.67 4.89
CA ALA A 190 -2.89 15.51 3.55
C ALA A 190 -2.44 14.05 3.33
N VAL A 191 -3.00 13.39 2.32
CA VAL A 191 -2.69 11.99 1.99
C VAL A 191 -1.95 11.93 0.67
N GLY A 192 -0.69 11.51 0.69
CA GLY A 192 0.11 11.26 -0.51
C GLY A 192 0.03 9.79 -0.93
N VAL A 193 -0.38 9.54 -2.17
CA VAL A 193 -0.45 8.18 -2.74
C VAL A 193 0.57 8.05 -3.86
N SER A 194 1.59 7.21 -3.66
CA SER A 194 2.62 6.93 -4.65
C SER A 194 3.21 5.55 -4.43
N CYS A 195 3.15 4.69 -5.43
CA CYS A 195 3.70 3.33 -5.37
C CYS A 195 5.20 3.36 -5.00
N THR A 196 6.01 4.13 -5.73
CA THR A 196 7.44 4.27 -5.46
C THR A 196 7.74 5.15 -4.25
N GLY A 197 6.83 6.09 -3.95
CA GLY A 197 7.04 7.14 -2.96
C GLY A 197 8.04 8.23 -3.39
N GLU A 198 8.44 8.23 -4.68
CA GLU A 198 9.43 9.17 -5.24
C GLU A 198 8.83 10.10 -6.31
N THR A 199 7.51 10.09 -6.48
CA THR A 199 6.83 10.90 -7.51
C THR A 199 6.88 12.38 -7.16
N PRO A 200 7.55 13.26 -7.94
CA PRO A 200 7.71 14.68 -7.59
C PRO A 200 6.37 15.40 -7.45
N ASP A 201 5.38 15.05 -8.28
CA ASP A 201 4.04 15.65 -8.28
C ASP A 201 3.22 15.33 -7.02
N VAL A 202 3.63 14.32 -6.26
CA VAL A 202 3.07 13.97 -4.94
C VAL A 202 3.94 14.56 -3.83
N LEU A 203 5.27 14.48 -3.96
CA LEU A 203 6.20 14.99 -2.95
C LEU A 203 6.09 16.50 -2.77
N GLY A 204 5.92 17.24 -3.87
CA GLY A 204 5.78 18.70 -3.84
C GLY A 204 4.65 19.16 -2.92
N PRO A 205 3.38 18.82 -3.21
CA PRO A 205 2.25 19.20 -2.36
C PRO A 205 2.33 18.64 -0.95
N MET A 206 2.86 17.43 -0.75
CA MET A 206 3.04 16.85 0.59
C MET A 206 4.04 17.64 1.45
N ARG A 207 5.13 18.15 0.87
CA ARG A 207 6.08 19.04 1.58
C ARG A 207 5.42 20.36 1.97
N VAL A 208 4.62 20.94 1.08
CA VAL A 208 3.89 22.18 1.36
C VAL A 208 2.88 21.97 2.48
N ALA A 209 2.10 20.87 2.43
CA ALA A 209 1.12 20.54 3.45
C ALA A 209 1.77 20.27 4.83
N SER A 210 2.89 19.54 4.85
CA SER A 210 3.66 19.29 6.07
C SER A 210 4.17 20.59 6.69
N ALA A 211 4.76 21.49 5.88
CA ALA A 211 5.24 22.78 6.33
C ALA A 211 4.11 23.68 6.87
N ALA A 212 2.89 23.51 6.38
CA ALA A 212 1.69 24.21 6.86
C ALA A 212 1.08 23.60 8.15
N GLY A 213 1.65 22.53 8.67
CA GLY A 213 1.25 21.86 9.91
C GLY A 213 0.04 20.94 9.75
N ALA A 214 -0.31 20.52 8.53
CA ALA A 214 -1.29 19.47 8.31
C ALA A 214 -0.74 18.11 8.74
N THR A 215 -1.61 17.22 9.24
CA THR A 215 -1.25 15.82 9.46
C THR A 215 -1.02 15.14 8.11
N THR A 216 0.15 14.52 7.94
CA THR A 216 0.54 13.91 6.67
C THR A 216 0.51 12.38 6.73
N VAL A 217 -0.11 11.77 5.70
CA VAL A 217 -0.23 10.32 5.57
C VAL A 217 0.36 9.88 4.23
N ALA A 218 1.26 8.91 4.24
CA ALA A 218 1.80 8.28 3.05
C ALA A 218 1.15 6.91 2.80
N ILE A 219 0.70 6.65 1.58
CA ILE A 219 0.35 5.32 1.08
C ILE A 219 1.34 4.97 -0.02
N THR A 220 2.25 4.02 0.26
CA THR A 220 3.36 3.68 -0.64
C THR A 220 3.76 2.21 -0.50
N ASN A 221 4.40 1.65 -1.55
CA ASN A 221 5.02 0.33 -1.45
C ASN A 221 6.44 0.38 -0.85
N ASN A 222 7.04 1.58 -0.76
CA ASN A 222 8.40 1.72 -0.28
C ASN A 222 8.42 2.48 1.07
N PRO A 223 8.57 1.78 2.19
CA PRO A 223 8.60 2.39 3.53
C PRO A 223 9.84 3.26 3.81
N ARG A 224 10.81 3.30 2.87
CA ARG A 224 12.03 4.12 2.95
C ARG A 224 12.08 5.19 1.85
N SER A 225 10.96 5.48 1.23
CA SER A 225 10.86 6.50 0.20
C SER A 225 10.85 7.92 0.79
N SER A 226 11.16 8.89 -0.04
CA SER A 226 11.05 10.31 0.31
C SER A 226 9.65 10.67 0.82
N LEU A 227 8.59 10.04 0.29
CA LEU A 227 7.22 10.25 0.76
C LEU A 227 7.02 9.67 2.18
N ALA A 228 7.59 8.49 2.46
CA ALA A 228 7.49 7.86 3.77
C ALA A 228 8.29 8.63 4.84
N GLU A 229 9.46 9.18 4.48
CA GLU A 229 10.27 10.01 5.39
C GLU A 229 9.62 11.35 5.72
N LEU A 230 8.83 11.88 4.78
CA LEU A 230 8.13 13.15 4.93
C LEU A 230 6.86 13.06 5.79
N ALA A 231 6.20 11.90 5.81
CA ALA A 231 4.87 11.76 6.38
C ALA A 231 4.90 11.41 7.88
N ASP A 232 3.95 11.95 8.65
CA ASP A 232 3.74 11.61 10.07
C ASP A 232 3.28 10.15 10.22
N HIS A 233 2.50 9.64 9.26
CA HIS A 233 2.00 8.28 9.24
C HIS A 233 2.26 7.62 7.88
N VAL A 234 2.71 6.37 7.92
CA VAL A 234 3.01 5.59 6.70
C VAL A 234 2.20 4.30 6.71
N LEU A 235 1.43 4.07 5.65
CA LEU A 235 0.77 2.80 5.34
C LEU A 235 1.45 2.16 4.13
N VAL A 236 1.94 0.94 4.33
CA VAL A 236 2.71 0.23 3.31
C VAL A 236 1.80 -0.73 2.57
N SER A 237 1.73 -0.56 1.24
CA SER A 237 1.08 -1.51 0.33
C SER A 237 2.12 -2.48 -0.26
N ALA A 238 1.71 -3.71 -0.56
CA ALA A 238 2.59 -4.78 -1.03
C ALA A 238 2.21 -5.23 -2.45
N GLY A 239 2.15 -4.31 -3.40
CA GLY A 239 1.91 -4.67 -4.80
C GLY A 239 3.21 -4.97 -5.53
N ARG A 240 3.33 -6.16 -6.15
CA ARG A 240 4.46 -6.49 -7.03
C ARG A 240 4.14 -6.05 -8.46
N GLU A 241 4.95 -5.14 -8.99
CA GLU A 241 4.94 -4.82 -10.41
C GLU A 241 6.03 -5.62 -11.13
N THR A 242 5.67 -6.29 -12.22
CA THR A 242 6.62 -7.01 -13.08
C THR A 242 6.78 -6.29 -14.41
N ALA A 243 7.87 -6.55 -15.12
CA ALA A 243 8.17 -5.93 -16.41
C ALA A 243 7.05 -6.10 -17.45
N PHE A 244 6.25 -7.18 -17.36
CA PHE A 244 5.11 -7.46 -18.25
C PHE A 244 3.77 -6.94 -17.70
N ARG A 245 3.77 -6.27 -16.53
CA ARG A 245 2.61 -5.58 -15.94
C ARG A 245 2.88 -4.08 -15.82
N PRO A 246 3.11 -3.37 -16.94
CA PRO A 246 3.26 -1.94 -16.88
C PRO A 246 1.91 -1.33 -16.51
N GLY A 247 1.85 -0.54 -15.46
CA GLY A 247 0.69 0.26 -15.13
C GLY A 247 -0.04 -0.08 -13.83
N ALA A 248 0.69 -0.48 -12.79
CA ALA A 248 0.19 -0.46 -11.42
C ALA A 248 -1.06 -1.33 -11.15
N LEU A 249 -1.12 -2.56 -11.67
CA LEU A 249 -2.25 -3.46 -11.42
C LEU A 249 -2.32 -3.87 -9.94
N ALA A 250 -1.30 -4.60 -9.46
CA ALA A 250 -1.29 -5.12 -8.09
C ALA A 250 -1.06 -4.03 -7.04
N SER A 251 -0.25 -3.00 -7.34
CA SER A 251 -0.03 -1.88 -6.42
C SER A 251 -1.30 -1.04 -6.21
N ARG A 252 -2.12 -0.84 -7.24
CA ARG A 252 -3.39 -0.12 -7.13
C ARG A 252 -4.40 -0.86 -6.26
N ILE A 253 -4.59 -2.17 -6.47
CA ILE A 253 -5.51 -2.99 -5.66
C ILE A 253 -5.10 -2.98 -4.18
N SER A 254 -3.81 -3.09 -3.90
CA SER A 254 -3.27 -3.02 -2.53
C SER A 254 -3.49 -1.65 -1.88
N GLN A 255 -3.32 -0.56 -2.63
CA GLN A 255 -3.60 0.80 -2.16
C GLN A 255 -5.10 1.02 -1.91
N LEU A 256 -5.97 0.45 -2.75
CA LEU A 256 -7.43 0.50 -2.55
C LEU A 256 -7.86 -0.25 -1.29
N LEU A 257 -7.24 -1.39 -0.97
CA LEU A 257 -7.49 -2.07 0.31
C LEU A 257 -7.21 -1.15 1.51
N ILE A 258 -6.09 -0.41 1.47
CA ILE A 258 -5.75 0.55 2.53
C ILE A 258 -6.81 1.64 2.63
N VAL A 259 -7.26 2.18 1.51
CA VAL A 259 -8.34 3.18 1.47
C VAL A 259 -9.64 2.61 2.02
N ASP A 260 -9.98 1.35 1.73
CA ASP A 260 -11.16 0.68 2.28
C ASP A 260 -11.08 0.53 3.81
N CYS A 261 -9.90 0.14 4.33
CA CYS A 261 -9.68 0.04 5.77
C CYS A 261 -9.84 1.41 6.46
N ILE A 262 -9.27 2.48 5.87
CA ILE A 262 -9.45 3.85 6.38
C ILE A 262 -10.93 4.23 6.36
N PHE A 263 -11.61 4.05 5.22
CA PHE A 263 -13.02 4.41 5.06
C PHE A 263 -13.92 3.71 6.08
N VAL A 264 -13.78 2.39 6.24
CA VAL A 264 -14.58 1.62 7.20
C VAL A 264 -14.26 2.06 8.63
N GLY A 265 -12.97 2.25 8.97
CA GLY A 265 -12.57 2.72 10.29
C GLY A 265 -13.15 4.10 10.63
N VAL A 266 -13.09 5.04 9.67
CA VAL A 266 -13.66 6.38 9.83
C VAL A 266 -15.19 6.32 9.96
N ALA A 267 -15.88 5.52 9.11
CA ALA A 267 -17.31 5.34 9.19
C ALA A 267 -17.77 4.73 10.52
N GLN A 268 -16.99 3.80 11.08
CA GLN A 268 -17.25 3.25 12.43
C GLN A 268 -17.04 4.32 13.52
N ARG A 269 -15.98 5.11 13.40
CA ARG A 269 -15.64 6.17 14.37
C ARG A 269 -16.67 7.30 14.40
N THR A 270 -17.31 7.60 13.25
CA THR A 270 -18.31 8.64 13.07
C THR A 270 -19.68 8.05 12.71
N PHE A 271 -20.06 6.94 13.33
CA PHE A 271 -21.17 6.08 12.91
C PHE A 271 -22.47 6.83 12.63
N ASP A 272 -22.97 7.64 13.56
CA ASP A 272 -24.27 8.29 13.43
C ASP A 272 -24.31 9.31 12.27
N THR A 273 -23.25 10.10 12.14
CA THR A 273 -23.12 11.07 11.04
C THR A 273 -22.90 10.38 9.70
N SER A 274 -22.08 9.33 9.65
CA SER A 274 -21.82 8.54 8.46
C SER A 274 -23.06 7.80 7.97
N ASP A 275 -23.81 7.16 8.85
CA ASP A 275 -25.06 6.47 8.49
C ASP A 275 -26.12 7.46 7.95
N SER A 276 -26.27 8.61 8.58
CA SER A 276 -27.14 9.68 8.09
C SER A 276 -26.73 10.16 6.69
N ALA A 277 -25.45 10.42 6.47
CA ALA A 277 -24.92 10.85 5.17
C ALA A 277 -25.10 9.77 4.09
N LEU A 278 -24.85 8.51 4.41
CA LEU A 278 -25.06 7.37 3.48
C LEU A 278 -26.51 7.23 3.08
N ARG A 279 -27.45 7.41 4.01
CA ARG A 279 -28.89 7.39 3.69
C ARG A 279 -29.28 8.57 2.79
N ALA A 280 -28.81 9.78 3.10
CA ALA A 280 -29.08 10.96 2.30
C ALA A 280 -28.55 10.84 0.88
N THR A 281 -27.32 10.41 0.71
CA THR A 281 -26.71 10.22 -0.63
C THR A 281 -27.41 9.13 -1.43
N ARG A 282 -27.82 8.02 -0.79
CA ARG A 282 -28.62 6.96 -1.42
C ARG A 282 -30.00 7.45 -1.86
N ALA A 283 -30.69 8.22 -1.00
CA ALA A 283 -32.00 8.78 -1.33
C ALA A 283 -31.94 9.73 -2.54
N ALA A 284 -30.93 10.59 -2.60
CA ALA A 284 -30.73 11.49 -3.73
C ALA A 284 -30.50 10.74 -5.05
N LEU A 285 -29.69 9.67 -5.04
CA LEU A 285 -29.45 8.83 -6.23
C LEU A 285 -30.73 8.10 -6.67
N ASN A 286 -31.48 7.54 -5.73
CA ASN A 286 -32.74 6.85 -6.04
C ASN A 286 -33.78 7.80 -6.65
N GLY A 287 -33.92 9.02 -6.10
CA GLY A 287 -34.80 10.05 -6.65
C GLY A 287 -34.43 10.43 -8.08
N TYR A 288 -33.14 10.62 -8.36
CA TYR A 288 -32.65 10.89 -9.71
C TYR A 288 -32.98 9.76 -10.70
N ILE A 289 -32.79 8.50 -10.30
CA ILE A 289 -33.10 7.33 -11.14
C ILE A 289 -34.59 7.23 -11.43
N GLU A 290 -35.45 7.47 -10.43
CA GLU A 290 -36.91 7.42 -10.61
C GLU A 290 -37.39 8.53 -11.55
N ASP A 291 -36.88 9.75 -11.40
CA ASP A 291 -37.23 10.87 -12.29
C ASP A 291 -36.76 10.62 -13.73
N SER A 292 -35.58 10.05 -13.91
CA SER A 292 -35.09 9.67 -15.24
C SER A 292 -35.98 8.65 -15.91
N ARG A 293 -36.45 7.62 -15.15
CA ARG A 293 -37.37 6.59 -15.69
C ARG A 293 -38.75 7.15 -16.04
N ARG A 294 -39.26 8.17 -15.30
CA ARG A 294 -40.53 8.82 -15.61
C ARG A 294 -40.44 9.60 -16.92
N ARG A 295 -39.35 10.37 -17.14
CA ARG A 295 -39.12 11.15 -18.36
C ARG A 295 -39.04 10.24 -19.61
N THR A 296 -38.40 9.08 -19.51
CA THR A 296 -38.27 8.13 -20.64
C THR A 296 -39.62 7.42 -21.00
N LYS A 297 -40.62 7.41 -20.10
CA LYS A 297 -41.93 6.81 -20.35
C LYS A 297 -42.95 7.80 -20.93
N THR A 298 -42.68 9.10 -20.90
CA THR A 298 -43.57 10.18 -21.34
C THR A 298 -43.13 10.83 -22.66
N GLY A 299 -42.03 10.45 -23.25
CA GLY A 299 -41.55 10.82 -24.57
C GLY A 299 -41.55 9.64 -25.53
#